data_81d5bea7bf69c27e3edd243d19154768
#
_entry.id   81d5bea7bf69c27e3edd243d19154768
#
_cell.length_a   1.000
_cell.length_b   1.000
_cell.length_c   1.000
_cell.angle_alpha   90.00
_cell.angle_beta   90.00
_cell.angle_gamma   90.00
#
_symmetry.space_group_name_H-M   'P 1'
#
loop_
_entity.id
_entity.type
_entity.pdbx_description
1 polymer ?
#
loop_
_entity_poly.entity_id
_entity_poly.type
_entity_poly.pdbx_seq_one_letter_code
_entity_poly.pdbx_strand_id
1 'polypeptide(L)'
;MLPIIGDLNMDAINVLSLFDGISCGQYSLELAGIPVKKYYASEIDENCIKITQKNYPNTIQLGDVRNLTYNHLITLPCGAEQFDLLIGGSPCQDLSIAGTRKGLEGNRSCLFWEFVRVLKTIKPKYFLFENVASMKCEDKEIITKTLGVEPICINSALVSAQTRKRLYWTNIPNVQQPENRGILLKDILESGIAPQNKSYCLTETHHKASFSDFVKKHTRTMIAMPIRLGHLEGRSNAQANRVYSIEGKSVCLNANGGGGGAKTGLYKIDLPDGEYIIRKLTPIECERLQTLPDNYTAGISNSSRYKAIGNGWTCEVIAHILRGLKNG
;
A
#
# COMPACT_ATOMS: atom_id res chain seq x y z
N MET A 1 -0.11 -36.50 19.40
CA MET A 1 -0.54 -36.50 17.99
C MET A 1 -1.83 -35.73 17.93
N LEU A 2 -1.79 -34.46 17.57
CA LEU A 2 -2.99 -33.65 17.26
C LEU A 2 -3.45 -34.05 15.86
N PRO A 3 -4.75 -34.16 15.60
CA PRO A 3 -5.24 -34.50 14.27
C PRO A 3 -4.86 -33.37 13.29
N ILE A 4 -4.23 -33.75 12.19
CA ILE A 4 -4.07 -32.91 11.00
C ILE A 4 -5.50 -32.61 10.53
N ILE A 5 -5.97 -31.37 10.80
CA ILE A 5 -7.22 -30.88 10.22
C ILE A 5 -6.97 -30.87 8.71
N GLY A 6 -7.71 -31.73 8.01
CA GLY A 6 -7.59 -31.90 6.56
C GLY A 6 -7.71 -30.57 5.85
N ASP A 7 -6.79 -30.30 4.92
CA ASP A 7 -6.96 -29.26 3.92
C ASP A 7 -8.33 -29.47 3.25
N LEU A 8 -9.29 -28.61 3.58
CA LEU A 8 -10.52 -28.49 2.81
C LEU A 8 -10.08 -28.06 1.41
N ASN A 9 -10.14 -28.99 0.46
CA ASN A 9 -9.79 -28.79 -0.94
C ASN A 9 -10.78 -27.75 -1.51
N MET A 10 -10.44 -26.46 -1.40
CA MET A 10 -11.21 -25.41 -2.02
C MET A 10 -10.93 -25.44 -3.53
N ASP A 11 -11.99 -25.44 -4.34
CA ASP A 11 -11.85 -25.33 -5.79
C ASP A 11 -11.13 -24.04 -6.19
N ALA A 12 -10.32 -24.12 -7.25
CA ALA A 12 -9.61 -22.95 -7.77
C ALA A 12 -10.59 -21.94 -8.37
N ILE A 13 -10.47 -20.67 -7.95
CA ILE A 13 -11.41 -19.59 -8.27
C ILE A 13 -10.93 -18.71 -9.44
N ASN A 14 -11.90 -18.12 -10.15
CA ASN A 14 -11.67 -17.05 -11.11
C ASN A 14 -11.81 -15.69 -10.43
N VAL A 15 -10.79 -14.84 -10.57
CA VAL A 15 -10.72 -13.55 -9.87
C VAL A 15 -10.66 -12.41 -10.89
N LEU A 16 -11.48 -11.39 -10.68
CA LEU A 16 -11.36 -10.10 -11.36
C LEU A 16 -10.89 -9.05 -10.36
N SER A 17 -9.77 -8.42 -10.65
CA SER A 17 -9.20 -7.32 -9.87
C SER A 17 -9.32 -6.02 -10.65
N LEU A 18 -9.96 -5.03 -10.08
CA LEU A 18 -10.09 -3.68 -10.64
C LEU A 18 -9.14 -2.73 -9.92
N PHE A 19 -8.48 -1.86 -10.68
CA PHE A 19 -7.44 -0.97 -10.15
C PHE A 19 -6.31 -1.77 -9.48
N ASP A 20 -5.90 -2.83 -10.16
CA ASP A 20 -5.08 -3.92 -9.61
C ASP A 20 -3.73 -3.44 -9.03
N GLY A 21 -3.19 -2.34 -9.55
CA GLY A 21 -1.89 -1.83 -9.15
C GLY A 21 -0.80 -2.88 -9.43
N ILE A 22 -0.07 -3.23 -8.39
CA ILE A 22 1.02 -4.21 -8.45
C ILE A 22 0.60 -5.63 -8.08
N SER A 23 -0.67 -5.98 -8.27
CA SER A 23 -1.26 -7.29 -7.94
C SER A 23 -1.10 -7.72 -6.47
N CYS A 24 -1.23 -6.78 -5.55
CA CYS A 24 -1.30 -7.10 -4.12
C CYS A 24 -2.42 -8.11 -3.81
N GLY A 25 -3.54 -8.05 -4.55
CA GLY A 25 -4.65 -8.99 -4.42
C GLY A 25 -4.23 -10.42 -4.75
N GLN A 26 -3.48 -10.63 -5.83
CA GLN A 26 -3.00 -11.94 -6.24
C GLN A 26 -2.03 -12.54 -5.21
N TYR A 27 -1.07 -11.75 -4.75
CA TYR A 27 -0.17 -12.17 -3.67
C TYR A 27 -0.91 -12.45 -2.35
N SER A 28 -1.97 -11.70 -2.06
CA SER A 28 -2.81 -11.96 -0.87
C SER A 28 -3.60 -13.27 -0.96
N LEU A 29 -4.05 -13.67 -2.15
CA LEU A 29 -4.68 -14.98 -2.37
C LEU A 29 -3.67 -16.11 -2.13
N GLU A 30 -2.44 -15.95 -2.60
CA GLU A 30 -1.35 -16.88 -2.36
C GLU A 30 -1.06 -17.01 -0.85
N LEU A 31 -0.91 -15.89 -0.12
CA LEU A 31 -0.75 -15.87 1.33
C LEU A 31 -1.93 -16.48 2.10
N ALA A 32 -3.13 -16.37 1.56
CA ALA A 32 -4.33 -16.99 2.13
C ALA A 32 -4.43 -18.48 1.80
N GLY A 33 -3.59 -19.01 0.90
CA GLY A 33 -3.64 -20.38 0.41
C GLY A 33 -4.93 -20.68 -0.35
N ILE A 34 -5.38 -19.72 -1.18
CA ILE A 34 -6.56 -19.84 -2.04
C ILE A 34 -6.09 -20.12 -3.46
N PRO A 35 -6.42 -21.28 -4.03
CA PRO A 35 -6.02 -21.61 -5.39
C PRO A 35 -6.74 -20.73 -6.42
N VAL A 36 -5.99 -20.16 -7.35
CA VAL A 36 -6.51 -19.29 -8.41
C VAL A 36 -6.45 -20.02 -9.75
N LYS A 37 -7.60 -20.15 -10.42
CA LYS A 37 -7.71 -20.74 -11.75
C LYS A 37 -7.28 -19.75 -12.83
N LYS A 38 -7.84 -18.55 -12.79
CA LYS A 38 -7.47 -17.41 -13.63
C LYS A 38 -7.58 -16.12 -12.87
N TYR A 39 -6.62 -15.22 -13.10
CA TYR A 39 -6.61 -13.88 -12.53
C TYR A 39 -6.64 -12.85 -13.66
N TYR A 40 -7.66 -11.99 -13.61
CA TYR A 40 -7.87 -10.92 -14.58
C TYR A 40 -7.64 -9.60 -13.85
N ALA A 41 -6.80 -8.73 -14.41
CA ALA A 41 -6.42 -7.45 -13.83
C ALA A 41 -6.81 -6.30 -14.74
N SER A 42 -7.56 -5.34 -14.23
CA SER A 42 -7.78 -4.06 -14.88
C SER A 42 -6.87 -3.01 -14.25
N GLU A 43 -5.86 -2.59 -14.99
CA GLU A 43 -4.84 -1.60 -14.62
C GLU A 43 -4.39 -0.83 -15.86
N ILE A 44 -3.98 0.43 -15.71
CA ILE A 44 -3.52 1.31 -16.79
C ILE A 44 -2.09 1.84 -16.60
N ASP A 45 -1.55 1.76 -15.36
CA ASP A 45 -0.17 2.20 -15.10
C ASP A 45 0.81 1.12 -15.59
N GLU A 46 1.55 1.45 -16.66
CA GLU A 46 2.52 0.53 -17.29
C GLU A 46 3.56 -0.01 -16.31
N ASN A 47 3.99 0.77 -15.30
CA ASN A 47 4.94 0.29 -14.31
C ASN A 47 4.30 -0.75 -13.40
N CYS A 48 3.04 -0.57 -13.02
CA CYS A 48 2.28 -1.56 -12.26
C CYS A 48 2.10 -2.84 -13.05
N ILE A 49 1.68 -2.74 -14.33
CA ILE A 49 1.54 -3.88 -15.25
C ILE A 49 2.87 -4.64 -15.40
N LYS A 50 4.01 -3.93 -15.54
CA LYS A 50 5.34 -4.57 -15.60
C LYS A 50 5.67 -5.38 -14.36
N ILE A 51 5.36 -4.84 -13.16
CA ILE A 51 5.57 -5.55 -11.90
C ILE A 51 4.67 -6.79 -11.81
N THR A 52 3.40 -6.64 -12.16
CA THR A 52 2.45 -7.76 -12.21
C THR A 52 2.92 -8.85 -13.13
N GLN A 53 3.27 -8.53 -14.38
CA GLN A 53 3.72 -9.53 -15.38
C GLN A 53 5.06 -10.19 -15.01
N LYS A 54 5.94 -9.48 -14.30
CA LYS A 54 7.18 -10.05 -13.76
C LYS A 54 6.90 -11.12 -12.71
N ASN A 55 6.00 -10.83 -11.75
CA ASN A 55 5.73 -11.73 -10.62
C ASN A 55 4.69 -12.81 -10.99
N TYR A 56 3.74 -12.47 -11.86
CA TYR A 56 2.60 -13.29 -12.26
C TYR A 56 2.41 -13.25 -13.80
N PRO A 57 3.24 -13.96 -14.56
CA PRO A 57 3.21 -13.91 -16.03
C PRO A 57 1.88 -14.31 -16.65
N ASN A 58 1.11 -15.15 -15.94
CA ASN A 58 -0.18 -15.68 -16.40
C ASN A 58 -1.37 -14.73 -16.12
N THR A 59 -1.14 -13.57 -15.51
CA THR A 59 -2.19 -12.57 -15.27
C THR A 59 -2.70 -12.02 -16.60
N ILE A 60 -4.03 -12.04 -16.77
CA ILE A 60 -4.68 -11.53 -17.98
C ILE A 60 -4.99 -10.04 -17.77
N GLN A 61 -4.28 -9.17 -18.50
CA GLN A 61 -4.48 -7.73 -18.42
C GLN A 61 -5.67 -7.31 -19.28
N LEU A 62 -6.59 -6.55 -18.67
CA LEU A 62 -7.82 -6.07 -19.31
C LEU A 62 -7.79 -4.56 -19.61
N GLY A 63 -6.74 -3.84 -19.16
CA GLY A 63 -6.61 -2.40 -19.37
C GLY A 63 -7.60 -1.57 -18.54
N ASP A 64 -8.18 -0.55 -19.17
CA ASP A 64 -9.04 0.42 -18.49
C ASP A 64 -10.39 -0.19 -18.09
N VAL A 65 -10.76 -0.05 -16.83
CA VAL A 65 -12.03 -0.54 -16.25
C VAL A 65 -13.26 0.00 -17.00
N ARG A 66 -13.18 1.20 -17.56
CA ARG A 66 -14.26 1.83 -18.33
C ARG A 66 -14.60 1.06 -19.61
N ASN A 67 -13.66 0.28 -20.12
CA ASN A 67 -13.83 -0.55 -21.32
C ASN A 67 -14.36 -1.96 -21.00
N LEU A 68 -14.52 -2.33 -19.73
CA LEU A 68 -15.04 -3.64 -19.31
C LEU A 68 -16.55 -3.69 -19.46
N THR A 69 -17.05 -3.81 -20.71
CA THR A 69 -18.46 -4.02 -21.01
C THR A 69 -18.89 -5.45 -20.74
N TYR A 70 -20.19 -5.72 -20.63
CA TYR A 70 -20.74 -7.07 -20.55
C TYR A 70 -20.24 -7.94 -21.73
N ASN A 71 -20.33 -7.41 -22.95
CA ASN A 71 -19.87 -8.13 -24.16
C ASN A 71 -18.38 -8.47 -24.09
N HIS A 72 -17.54 -7.59 -23.56
CA HIS A 72 -16.12 -7.90 -23.35
C HIS A 72 -15.96 -9.03 -22.31
N LEU A 73 -16.63 -8.93 -21.16
CA LEU A 73 -16.51 -9.91 -20.08
C LEU A 73 -16.98 -11.31 -20.46
N ILE A 74 -18.05 -11.43 -21.27
CA ILE A 74 -18.55 -12.76 -21.73
C ILE A 74 -17.61 -13.44 -22.72
N THR A 75 -16.76 -12.68 -23.42
CA THR A 75 -15.78 -13.25 -24.36
C THR A 75 -14.52 -13.75 -23.68
N LEU A 76 -14.33 -13.44 -22.39
CA LEU A 76 -13.20 -13.95 -21.62
C LEU A 76 -13.30 -15.48 -21.45
N PRO A 77 -12.15 -16.17 -21.32
CA PRO A 77 -12.13 -17.63 -21.21
C PRO A 77 -12.92 -18.22 -20.04
N CYS A 78 -13.30 -17.43 -19.04
CA CYS A 78 -14.19 -17.87 -17.94
C CYS A 78 -15.65 -17.47 -18.18
N GLY A 79 -15.96 -16.56 -19.14
CA GLY A 79 -17.28 -15.95 -19.26
C GLY A 79 -17.62 -14.94 -18.15
N ALA A 80 -18.61 -14.08 -18.36
CA ALA A 80 -18.97 -13.04 -17.37
C ALA A 80 -19.56 -13.61 -16.07
N GLU A 81 -20.25 -14.74 -16.14
CA GLU A 81 -20.98 -15.34 -15.01
C GLU A 81 -20.13 -16.31 -14.18
N GLN A 82 -18.83 -16.43 -14.49
CA GLN A 82 -17.94 -17.40 -13.84
C GLN A 82 -16.85 -16.76 -12.97
N PHE A 83 -17.01 -15.51 -12.62
CA PHE A 83 -16.13 -14.87 -11.64
C PHE A 83 -16.63 -15.19 -10.22
N ASP A 84 -15.76 -15.82 -9.44
CA ASP A 84 -16.06 -16.17 -8.05
C ASP A 84 -15.82 -14.99 -7.12
N LEU A 85 -14.81 -14.16 -7.44
CA LEU A 85 -14.36 -13.05 -6.60
C LEU A 85 -14.08 -11.80 -7.44
N LEU A 86 -14.65 -10.67 -7.02
CA LEU A 86 -14.30 -9.33 -7.47
C LEU A 86 -13.56 -8.59 -6.37
N ILE A 87 -12.36 -8.10 -6.64
CA ILE A 87 -11.62 -7.27 -5.71
C ILE A 87 -11.26 -5.93 -6.34
N GLY A 88 -11.11 -4.87 -5.51
CA GLY A 88 -10.67 -3.58 -6.02
C GLY A 88 -10.63 -2.51 -4.94
N GLY A 89 -9.83 -1.46 -5.21
CA GLY A 89 -9.78 -0.25 -4.42
C GLY A 89 -9.71 0.95 -5.35
N SER A 90 -10.80 1.69 -5.51
CA SER A 90 -10.78 2.85 -6.40
C SER A 90 -9.84 3.94 -5.89
N PRO A 91 -9.19 4.71 -6.78
CA PRO A 91 -8.32 5.80 -6.38
C PRO A 91 -8.98 6.75 -5.38
N CYS A 92 -8.29 6.96 -4.24
CA CYS A 92 -8.81 7.72 -3.10
C CYS A 92 -8.47 9.23 -3.14
N GLN A 93 -7.87 9.73 -4.23
CA GLN A 93 -7.30 11.09 -4.27
C GLN A 93 -8.35 12.20 -4.06
N ASP A 94 -9.60 11.97 -4.39
CA ASP A 94 -10.71 12.90 -4.15
C ASP A 94 -11.41 12.66 -2.80
N LEU A 95 -11.21 11.47 -2.18
CA LEU A 95 -11.83 11.05 -0.92
C LEU A 95 -10.93 11.27 0.29
N SER A 96 -9.59 11.32 0.11
CA SER A 96 -8.64 11.38 1.22
C SER A 96 -8.37 12.79 1.72
N ILE A 97 -7.95 12.91 3.01
CA ILE A 97 -7.49 14.18 3.61
C ILE A 97 -6.28 14.75 2.85
N ALA A 98 -5.44 13.90 2.28
CA ALA A 98 -4.27 14.31 1.50
C ALA A 98 -4.58 14.69 0.04
N GLY A 99 -5.81 14.48 -0.41
CA GLY A 99 -6.28 14.75 -1.78
C GLY A 99 -7.13 16.02 -1.91
N THR A 100 -7.90 16.10 -2.99
CA THR A 100 -8.70 17.30 -3.34
C THR A 100 -9.99 17.44 -2.52
N ARG A 101 -10.39 16.39 -1.79
CA ARG A 101 -11.64 16.31 -1.01
C ARG A 101 -12.92 16.63 -1.78
N LYS A 102 -12.95 16.36 -3.10
CA LYS A 102 -14.14 16.58 -3.94
C LYS A 102 -15.26 15.54 -3.72
N GLY A 103 -14.99 14.50 -2.90
CA GLY A 103 -15.95 13.44 -2.63
C GLY A 103 -16.16 12.54 -3.86
N LEU A 104 -17.30 11.82 -3.88
CA LEU A 104 -17.69 10.95 -5.00
C LEU A 104 -18.03 11.68 -6.30
N GLU A 105 -18.16 13.00 -6.27
CA GLU A 105 -18.40 13.84 -7.46
C GLU A 105 -17.10 14.21 -8.20
N GLY A 106 -15.92 13.92 -7.61
CA GLY A 106 -14.63 14.16 -8.26
C GLY A 106 -14.38 13.21 -9.44
N ASN A 107 -13.67 13.70 -10.46
CA ASN A 107 -13.38 12.93 -11.70
C ASN A 107 -12.71 11.57 -11.48
N ARG A 108 -12.03 11.36 -10.35
CA ARG A 108 -11.37 10.08 -10.01
C ARG A 108 -12.21 9.21 -9.09
N SER A 109 -13.07 9.81 -8.29
CA SER A 109 -14.02 9.10 -7.43
C SER A 109 -15.16 8.49 -8.24
N CYS A 110 -15.42 8.97 -9.47
CA CYS A 110 -16.35 8.33 -10.41
C CYS A 110 -15.96 6.87 -10.71
N LEU A 111 -14.70 6.49 -10.49
CA LEU A 111 -14.22 5.11 -10.67
C LEU A 111 -14.80 4.12 -9.64
N PHE A 112 -15.31 4.59 -8.49
CA PHE A 112 -16.13 3.76 -7.61
C PHE A 112 -17.38 3.23 -8.35
N TRP A 113 -18.02 4.06 -9.15
CA TRP A 113 -19.20 3.64 -9.92
C TRP A 113 -18.87 2.62 -11.01
N GLU A 114 -17.64 2.64 -11.51
CA GLU A 114 -17.16 1.57 -12.41
C GLU A 114 -17.04 0.23 -11.68
N PHE A 115 -16.54 0.23 -10.43
CA PHE A 115 -16.55 -0.97 -9.59
C PHE A 115 -17.98 -1.48 -9.40
N VAL A 116 -18.92 -0.60 -9.06
CA VAL A 116 -20.35 -0.94 -8.87
C VAL A 116 -20.97 -1.47 -10.17
N ARG A 117 -20.65 -0.85 -11.30
CA ARG A 117 -21.14 -1.30 -12.62
C ARG A 117 -20.67 -2.72 -12.91
N VAL A 118 -19.37 -2.99 -12.74
CA VAL A 118 -18.81 -4.32 -12.97
C VAL A 118 -19.39 -5.33 -11.98
N LEU A 119 -19.48 -5.00 -10.67
CA LEU A 119 -20.09 -5.85 -9.64
C LEU A 119 -21.52 -6.28 -10.02
N LYS A 120 -22.35 -5.34 -10.49
CA LYS A 120 -23.73 -5.62 -10.95
C LYS A 120 -23.77 -6.44 -12.23
N THR A 121 -22.75 -6.31 -13.08
CA THR A 121 -22.66 -7.00 -14.36
C THR A 121 -22.30 -8.48 -14.19
N ILE A 122 -21.25 -8.78 -13.41
CA ILE A 122 -20.74 -10.15 -13.26
C ILE A 122 -21.36 -10.92 -12.10
N LYS A 123 -21.94 -10.23 -11.12
CA LYS A 123 -22.59 -10.78 -9.91
C LYS A 123 -21.75 -11.91 -9.26
N PRO A 124 -20.50 -11.64 -8.88
CA PRO A 124 -19.61 -12.65 -8.34
C PRO A 124 -20.16 -13.18 -7.00
N LYS A 125 -19.77 -14.40 -6.62
CA LYS A 125 -20.16 -14.98 -5.31
C LYS A 125 -19.66 -14.09 -4.16
N TYR A 126 -18.43 -13.56 -4.31
CA TYR A 126 -17.81 -12.71 -3.29
C TYR A 126 -17.24 -11.44 -3.91
N PHE A 127 -17.20 -10.38 -3.10
CA PHE A 127 -16.49 -9.16 -3.46
C PHE A 127 -15.73 -8.58 -2.26
N LEU A 128 -14.69 -7.79 -2.57
CA LEU A 128 -13.95 -6.99 -1.61
C LEU A 128 -13.65 -5.63 -2.24
N PHE A 129 -14.15 -4.56 -1.62
CA PHE A 129 -13.85 -3.19 -1.99
C PHE A 129 -13.11 -2.49 -0.86
N GLU A 130 -11.98 -1.82 -1.16
CA GLU A 130 -11.15 -1.11 -0.18
C GLU A 130 -11.12 0.39 -0.45
N ASN A 131 -11.09 1.20 0.63
CA ASN A 131 -10.79 2.61 0.51
C ASN A 131 -10.25 3.19 1.84
N VAL A 132 -9.85 4.49 1.82
CA VAL A 132 -9.25 5.17 2.97
C VAL A 132 -10.26 5.38 4.09
N ALA A 133 -9.82 5.17 5.36
CA ALA A 133 -10.66 5.42 6.52
C ALA A 133 -10.87 6.93 6.81
N SER A 134 -10.11 7.80 6.16
CA SER A 134 -10.18 9.26 6.33
C SER A 134 -11.15 9.97 5.38
N MET A 135 -11.98 9.21 4.64
CA MET A 135 -13.03 9.79 3.80
C MET A 135 -14.11 10.49 4.64
N LYS A 136 -14.91 11.35 4.01
CA LYS A 136 -16.06 11.97 4.66
C LYS A 136 -17.14 10.93 5.02
N CYS A 137 -17.90 11.21 6.08
CA CYS A 137 -18.99 10.31 6.50
C CYS A 137 -20.02 10.11 5.39
N GLU A 138 -20.37 11.16 4.67
CA GLU A 138 -21.35 11.14 3.58
C GLU A 138 -20.91 10.19 2.45
N ASP A 139 -19.62 10.26 2.05
CA ASP A 139 -19.08 9.37 1.03
C ASP A 139 -19.07 7.90 1.50
N LYS A 140 -18.72 7.67 2.78
CA LYS A 140 -18.78 6.32 3.40
C LYS A 140 -20.21 5.77 3.39
N GLU A 141 -21.20 6.58 3.75
CA GLU A 141 -22.61 6.18 3.77
C GLU A 141 -23.11 5.82 2.36
N ILE A 142 -22.74 6.60 1.34
CA ILE A 142 -23.10 6.32 -0.06
C ILE A 142 -22.52 5.00 -0.51
N ILE A 143 -21.22 4.75 -0.24
CA ILE A 143 -20.56 3.47 -0.57
C ILE A 143 -21.25 2.31 0.15
N THR A 144 -21.49 2.44 1.46
CA THR A 144 -22.14 1.43 2.30
C THR A 144 -23.53 1.08 1.77
N LYS A 145 -24.36 2.11 1.52
CA LYS A 145 -25.70 1.91 0.96
C LYS A 145 -25.67 1.26 -0.42
N THR A 146 -24.72 1.64 -1.26
CA THR A 146 -24.60 1.14 -2.64
C THR A 146 -24.15 -0.32 -2.69
N LEU A 147 -23.19 -0.71 -1.83
CA LEU A 147 -22.67 -2.07 -1.75
C LEU A 147 -23.52 -2.99 -0.86
N GLY A 148 -24.40 -2.44 -0.02
CA GLY A 148 -25.34 -3.18 0.82
C GLY A 148 -24.67 -3.92 2.00
N VAL A 149 -23.43 -3.56 2.37
CA VAL A 149 -22.69 -4.15 3.48
C VAL A 149 -21.97 -3.06 4.28
N GLU A 150 -21.88 -3.24 5.61
CA GLU A 150 -21.11 -2.34 6.46
C GLU A 150 -19.60 -2.57 6.30
N PRO A 151 -18.77 -1.49 6.31
CA PRO A 151 -17.34 -1.62 6.19
C PRO A 151 -16.70 -2.04 7.51
N ILE A 152 -15.69 -2.89 7.40
CA ILE A 152 -14.80 -3.25 8.50
C ILE A 152 -13.58 -2.32 8.44
N CYS A 153 -13.29 -1.60 9.53
CA CYS A 153 -12.09 -0.79 9.63
C CYS A 153 -10.94 -1.62 10.20
N ILE A 154 -9.90 -1.88 9.40
CA ILE A 154 -8.71 -2.59 9.86
C ILE A 154 -7.49 -1.66 9.80
N ASN A 155 -6.67 -1.72 10.87
CA ASN A 155 -5.38 -1.04 10.90
C ASN A 155 -4.27 -2.05 10.58
N SER A 156 -3.51 -1.80 9.52
CA SER A 156 -2.36 -2.63 9.14
C SER A 156 -1.32 -2.80 10.27
N ALA A 157 -1.31 -1.90 11.28
CA ALA A 157 -0.43 -2.03 12.43
C ALA A 157 -0.59 -3.33 13.22
N LEU A 158 -1.68 -4.05 13.04
CA LEU A 158 -1.91 -5.38 13.65
C LEU A 158 -1.03 -6.45 13.00
N VAL A 159 -0.75 -6.34 11.69
CA VAL A 159 -0.04 -7.39 10.91
C VAL A 159 1.24 -6.87 10.24
N SER A 160 1.58 -5.60 10.43
CA SER A 160 2.73 -4.92 9.80
C SER A 160 3.33 -3.88 10.75
N ALA A 161 4.52 -3.39 10.43
CA ALA A 161 5.15 -2.28 11.12
C ALA A 161 4.61 -0.90 10.67
N GLN A 162 3.45 -0.84 9.99
CA GLN A 162 2.87 0.38 9.43
C GLN A 162 1.52 0.70 10.08
N THR A 163 1.30 1.96 10.49
CA THR A 163 -0.02 2.46 10.85
C THR A 163 -0.77 2.89 9.59
N ARG A 164 -1.73 2.08 9.15
CA ARG A 164 -2.52 2.32 7.94
C ARG A 164 -3.95 1.84 8.16
N LYS A 165 -4.88 2.75 8.48
CA LYS A 165 -6.31 2.44 8.64
C LYS A 165 -7.00 2.47 7.30
N ARG A 166 -7.78 1.41 6.99
CA ARG A 166 -8.58 1.29 5.77
C ARG A 166 -9.95 0.73 6.08
N LEU A 167 -10.90 1.04 5.22
CA LEU A 167 -12.26 0.50 5.23
C LEU A 167 -12.37 -0.58 4.16
N TYR A 168 -12.98 -1.68 4.52
CA TYR A 168 -13.17 -2.85 3.67
C TYR A 168 -14.65 -3.21 3.63
N TRP A 169 -15.29 -3.10 2.48
CA TRP A 169 -16.66 -3.56 2.24
C TRP A 169 -16.59 -4.90 1.55
N THR A 170 -17.19 -5.91 2.15
CA THR A 170 -17.16 -7.28 1.62
C THR A 170 -18.35 -8.10 2.11
N ASN A 171 -18.78 -9.06 1.30
CA ASN A 171 -19.73 -10.10 1.69
C ASN A 171 -19.05 -11.42 2.08
N ILE A 172 -17.72 -11.45 2.17
CA ILE A 172 -16.98 -12.59 2.69
C ILE A 172 -17.36 -12.78 4.15
N PRO A 173 -17.78 -14.01 4.56
CA PRO A 173 -18.29 -14.23 5.91
C PRO A 173 -17.19 -14.21 6.98
N ASN A 174 -17.59 -13.93 8.23
CA ASN A 174 -16.80 -14.11 9.45
C ASN A 174 -15.47 -13.33 9.49
N VAL A 175 -15.36 -12.19 8.79
CA VAL A 175 -14.18 -11.34 8.84
C VAL A 175 -14.10 -10.65 10.20
N GLN A 176 -13.08 -10.99 10.97
CA GLN A 176 -12.76 -10.41 12.28
C GLN A 176 -11.55 -9.47 12.16
N GLN A 177 -11.22 -8.73 13.25
CA GLN A 177 -9.94 -8.03 13.33
C GLN A 177 -8.79 -9.06 13.38
N PRO A 178 -7.69 -8.84 12.62
CA PRO A 178 -6.54 -9.73 12.74
C PRO A 178 -5.87 -9.60 14.10
N GLU A 179 -5.26 -10.67 14.57
CA GLU A 179 -4.44 -10.66 15.78
C GLU A 179 -3.24 -9.73 15.63
N ASN A 180 -2.86 -9.09 16.74
CA ASN A 180 -1.68 -8.23 16.74
C ASN A 180 -0.40 -9.08 16.77
N ARG A 181 0.34 -9.07 15.66
CA ARG A 181 1.61 -9.81 15.52
C ARG A 181 2.80 -9.12 16.19
N GLY A 182 2.63 -7.92 16.76
CA GLY A 182 3.69 -7.20 17.47
C GLY A 182 4.84 -6.68 16.59
N ILE A 183 4.75 -6.74 15.26
CA ILE A 183 5.83 -6.34 14.33
C ILE A 183 6.13 -4.85 14.50
N LEU A 184 7.38 -4.52 14.81
CA LEU A 184 7.85 -3.16 15.01
C LEU A 184 8.63 -2.64 13.80
N LEU A 185 8.78 -1.31 13.70
CA LEU A 185 9.54 -0.71 12.60
C LEU A 185 11.00 -1.21 12.55
N LYS A 186 11.64 -1.41 13.68
CA LYS A 186 13.02 -1.95 13.77
C LYS A 186 13.17 -3.33 13.13
N ASP A 187 12.09 -4.13 13.13
CA ASP A 187 12.12 -5.53 12.66
C ASP A 187 12.14 -5.63 11.13
N ILE A 188 11.80 -4.54 10.43
CA ILE A 188 11.75 -4.52 8.96
C ILE A 188 12.90 -3.73 8.32
N LEU A 189 13.75 -3.07 9.11
CA LEU A 189 14.84 -2.25 8.58
C LEU A 189 15.96 -3.12 8.00
N GLU A 190 16.52 -2.66 6.87
CA GLU A 190 17.77 -3.21 6.33
C GLU A 190 18.96 -2.75 7.16
N SER A 191 18.90 -1.53 7.70
CA SER A 191 19.96 -0.94 8.55
C SER A 191 19.44 0.34 9.24
N GLY A 192 20.12 0.73 10.33
CA GLY A 192 19.79 1.97 11.05
C GLY A 192 18.91 1.74 12.28
N ILE A 193 18.51 2.83 12.89
CA ILE A 193 17.73 2.85 14.14
C ILE A 193 16.34 3.40 13.83
N ALA A 194 15.31 2.67 14.26
CA ALA A 194 13.94 3.12 14.15
C ALA A 194 13.63 4.17 15.23
N PRO A 195 13.22 5.39 14.86
CA PRO A 195 12.91 6.45 15.81
C PRO A 195 11.56 6.22 16.52
N GLN A 196 10.76 5.29 16.04
CA GLN A 196 9.42 4.99 16.56
C GLN A 196 9.02 3.53 16.28
N ASN A 197 8.08 3.01 17.03
CA ASN A 197 7.67 1.60 16.95
C ASN A 197 6.94 1.24 15.65
N LYS A 198 6.21 2.17 15.06
CA LYS A 198 5.44 1.94 13.83
C LYS A 198 5.72 3.04 12.81
N SER A 199 5.80 2.68 11.55
CA SER A 199 5.85 3.63 10.45
C SER A 199 4.53 4.40 10.30
N TYR A 200 4.62 5.64 9.83
CA TYR A 200 3.46 6.32 9.25
C TYR A 200 2.99 5.61 7.98
N CYS A 201 1.74 5.86 7.59
CA CYS A 201 1.17 5.31 6.37
C CYS A 201 2.02 5.67 5.15
N LEU A 202 2.39 4.68 4.36
CA LEU A 202 3.05 4.91 3.08
C LEU A 202 2.11 5.63 2.11
N THR A 203 2.64 6.61 1.42
CA THR A 203 1.95 7.37 0.38
C THR A 203 2.71 7.24 -0.94
N GLU A 204 2.05 7.47 -2.06
CA GLU A 204 2.67 7.50 -3.39
C GLU A 204 3.84 8.50 -3.49
N THR A 205 3.81 9.54 -2.65
CA THR A 205 4.83 10.59 -2.61
C THR A 205 5.92 10.35 -1.57
N HIS A 206 6.05 9.13 -1.01
CA HIS A 206 7.05 8.83 0.03
C HIS A 206 8.49 9.11 -0.47
N HIS A 207 8.76 8.94 -1.75
CA HIS A 207 10.05 9.30 -2.36
C HIS A 207 10.43 10.79 -2.19
N LYS A 208 9.45 11.68 -1.96
CA LYS A 208 9.64 13.12 -1.68
C LYS A 208 9.83 13.42 -0.19
N ALA A 209 9.96 12.40 0.69
CA ALA A 209 10.11 12.62 2.12
C ALA A 209 11.31 13.51 2.42
N SER A 210 11.10 14.47 3.31
CA SER A 210 12.10 15.44 3.77
C SER A 210 12.23 15.42 5.27
N PHE A 211 13.32 15.95 5.79
CA PHE A 211 13.51 16.10 7.24
C PHE A 211 12.37 16.91 7.88
N SER A 212 11.87 17.95 7.20
CA SER A 212 10.75 18.75 7.67
C SER A 212 9.46 17.92 7.83
N ASP A 213 9.22 16.95 6.94
CA ASP A 213 8.05 16.06 7.05
C ASP A 213 8.16 15.15 8.26
N PHE A 214 9.38 14.73 8.60
CA PHE A 214 9.64 13.90 9.79
C PHE A 214 9.48 14.70 11.09
N VAL A 215 10.22 15.82 11.23
CA VAL A 215 10.30 16.55 12.50
C VAL A 215 9.07 17.43 12.78
N LYS A 216 8.56 18.12 11.75
CA LYS A 216 7.49 19.13 11.96
C LYS A 216 6.09 18.56 11.70
N LYS A 217 5.93 17.72 10.69
CA LYS A 217 4.60 17.26 10.27
C LYS A 217 4.25 15.87 10.78
N HIS A 218 5.23 15.08 11.21
CA HIS A 218 5.04 13.69 11.66
C HIS A 218 4.23 12.84 10.64
N THR A 219 4.48 13.05 9.34
CA THR A 219 3.70 12.41 8.26
C THR A 219 4.47 11.36 7.48
N ARG A 220 5.80 11.34 7.58
CA ARG A 220 6.66 10.42 6.86
C ARG A 220 7.76 9.87 7.75
N THR A 221 7.98 8.55 7.65
CA THR A 221 9.01 7.86 8.44
C THR A 221 10.38 8.07 7.82
N MET A 222 11.34 8.42 8.66
CA MET A 222 12.77 8.52 8.35
C MET A 222 13.54 7.64 9.31
N ILE A 223 14.70 7.14 8.89
CA ILE A 223 15.54 6.22 9.67
C ILE A 223 16.84 6.92 10.03
N ALA A 224 17.25 6.78 11.29
CA ALA A 224 18.55 7.26 11.76
C ALA A 224 19.65 6.24 11.42
N MET A 225 20.72 6.70 10.78
CA MET A 225 21.90 5.90 10.47
C MET A 225 23.05 6.38 11.33
N PRO A 226 23.75 5.50 12.09
CA PRO A 226 24.98 5.87 12.78
C PRO A 226 26.02 6.39 11.79
N ILE A 227 26.62 7.53 12.08
CA ILE A 227 27.77 8.01 11.31
C ILE A 227 28.99 7.23 11.82
N ARG A 228 29.70 6.53 10.94
CA ARG A 228 31.06 6.08 11.25
C ARG A 228 31.91 7.34 11.41
N LEU A 229 32.32 7.68 12.63
CA LEU A 229 33.32 8.71 12.89
C LEU A 229 34.60 8.31 12.10
N GLY A 230 34.89 9.04 11.01
CA GLY A 230 36.14 8.85 10.30
C GLY A 230 36.16 9.10 8.79
N HIS A 231 35.08 9.41 8.09
CA HIS A 231 35.15 9.62 6.63
C HIS A 231 34.29 10.77 6.06
N LEU A 232 34.26 11.92 6.72
CA LEU A 232 34.00 13.21 6.04
C LEU A 232 35.31 13.97 5.77
N GLU A 233 36.45 13.29 5.89
CA GLU A 233 37.75 13.82 5.44
C GLU A 233 37.73 13.89 3.91
N GLY A 234 37.83 15.12 3.38
CA GLY A 234 38.03 15.41 1.98
C GLY A 234 36.91 16.04 1.20
N ARG A 235 35.77 16.38 1.78
CA ARG A 235 34.76 17.23 1.14
C ARG A 235 34.68 18.57 1.84
N SER A 236 34.89 19.63 1.03
CA SER A 236 34.86 21.03 1.39
C SER A 236 33.88 21.38 2.53
N ASN A 237 34.22 22.42 3.33
CA ASN A 237 33.41 23.07 4.37
C ASN A 237 32.02 23.56 3.91
N ALA A 238 31.39 22.86 2.96
CA ALA A 238 30.06 23.18 2.45
C ALA A 238 29.02 23.02 3.56
N GLN A 239 28.17 23.99 3.70
CA GLN A 239 27.09 24.03 4.72
C GLN A 239 26.22 22.76 4.75
N ALA A 240 26.11 22.08 3.62
CA ALA A 240 25.38 20.81 3.47
C ALA A 240 25.98 19.64 4.28
N ASN A 241 27.26 19.72 4.68
CA ASN A 241 27.99 18.66 5.37
C ASN A 241 28.15 18.93 6.88
N ARG A 242 27.52 19.97 7.40
CA ARG A 242 27.60 20.33 8.82
C ARG A 242 26.45 19.74 9.61
N VAL A 243 26.76 19.11 10.74
CA VAL A 243 25.79 18.61 11.71
C VAL A 243 25.58 19.69 12.78
N TYR A 244 24.34 20.02 13.09
CA TYR A 244 23.96 21.03 14.08
C TYR A 244 23.20 20.39 15.24
N SER A 245 23.38 20.94 16.44
CA SER A 245 22.56 20.58 17.59
C SER A 245 21.13 21.11 17.43
N ILE A 246 20.16 20.34 17.93
CA ILE A 246 18.75 20.76 17.99
C ILE A 246 18.51 21.87 18.98
N GLU A 247 19.42 22.07 19.95
CA GLU A 247 19.32 23.11 20.99
C GLU A 247 19.69 24.50 20.47
N GLY A 248 20.16 24.60 19.21
CA GLY A 248 20.55 25.86 18.56
C GLY A 248 19.49 26.42 17.61
N LYS A 249 19.62 27.71 17.23
CA LYS A 249 18.81 28.32 16.17
C LYS A 249 19.14 27.65 14.83
N SER A 250 18.08 27.33 14.04
CA SER A 250 18.26 26.75 12.70
C SER A 250 19.09 27.66 11.78
N VAL A 251 19.94 27.04 10.93
CA VAL A 251 20.62 27.75 9.84
C VAL A 251 19.61 28.32 8.85
N CYS A 252 19.96 29.46 8.27
CA CYS A 252 19.14 30.14 7.27
C CYS A 252 18.85 29.21 6.06
N LEU A 253 17.57 29.11 5.70
CA LEU A 253 17.12 28.34 4.53
C LEU A 253 17.51 29.12 3.25
N ASN A 254 18.37 28.55 2.43
CA ASN A 254 18.68 29.10 1.12
C ASN A 254 17.62 28.74 0.08
N ALA A 255 17.20 29.70 -0.74
CA ALA A 255 16.17 29.58 -1.76
C ALA A 255 16.45 28.49 -2.84
N ASN A 256 17.71 28.05 -3.01
CA ASN A 256 18.14 27.03 -3.97
C ASN A 256 18.32 25.64 -3.35
N GLY A 257 17.55 25.27 -2.35
CA GLY A 257 17.59 23.95 -1.68
C GLY A 257 17.10 22.75 -2.52
N GLY A 258 16.95 22.89 -3.83
CA GLY A 258 16.52 21.84 -4.74
C GLY A 258 17.70 21.12 -5.39
N GLY A 259 17.97 19.88 -5.00
CA GLY A 259 18.92 18.99 -5.66
C GLY A 259 20.04 18.49 -4.74
N GLY A 260 19.98 17.22 -4.34
CA GLY A 260 21.11 16.51 -3.74
C GLY A 260 21.31 16.65 -2.24
N GLY A 261 20.27 16.58 -1.43
CA GLY A 261 20.41 16.53 0.03
C GLY A 261 20.38 17.90 0.70
N ALA A 262 20.08 17.93 1.98
CA ALA A 262 19.84 19.13 2.76
C ALA A 262 21.02 20.11 2.75
N LYS A 263 20.96 21.16 1.95
CA LYS A 263 21.87 22.31 2.04
C LYS A 263 21.68 23.11 3.36
N THR A 264 20.73 22.69 4.19
CA THR A 264 20.37 23.34 5.45
C THR A 264 21.03 22.73 6.68
N GLY A 265 21.89 21.72 6.52
CA GLY A 265 22.53 20.99 7.62
C GLY A 265 21.69 19.81 8.17
N LEU A 266 22.35 19.00 8.98
CA LEU A 266 21.77 17.83 9.65
C LEU A 266 21.55 18.19 11.13
N TYR A 267 20.48 17.66 11.75
CA TYR A 267 20.18 17.87 13.16
C TYR A 267 20.35 16.58 13.94
N LYS A 268 20.96 16.67 15.14
CA LYS A 268 21.04 15.56 16.08
C LYS A 268 19.64 15.37 16.70
N ILE A 269 19.13 14.15 16.65
CA ILE A 269 17.90 13.75 17.36
C ILE A 269 18.34 12.98 18.61
N ASP A 270 17.56 13.03 19.71
CA ASP A 270 17.80 12.23 20.93
C ASP A 270 17.64 10.73 20.61
N LEU A 271 18.75 10.15 20.18
CA LEU A 271 18.98 8.74 19.99
C LEU A 271 20.11 8.34 20.94
N PRO A 272 20.32 7.04 21.23
CA PRO A 272 21.45 6.58 22.04
C PRO A 272 22.76 7.24 21.56
N ASP A 273 23.68 7.53 22.47
CA ASP A 273 24.90 8.30 22.21
C ASP A 273 25.54 8.03 20.85
N GLY A 274 25.69 9.06 20.04
CA GLY A 274 26.27 8.97 18.70
C GLY A 274 25.83 10.07 17.75
N GLU A 275 26.51 10.20 16.63
CA GLU A 275 26.11 11.08 15.52
C GLU A 275 25.33 10.26 14.47
N TYR A 276 24.30 10.85 13.90
CA TYR A 276 23.38 10.14 13.01
C TYR A 276 23.09 10.91 11.72
N ILE A 277 22.98 10.16 10.61
CA ILE A 277 22.42 10.66 9.35
C ILE A 277 21.00 10.15 9.23
N ILE A 278 20.06 11.04 8.89
CA ILE A 278 18.67 10.69 8.66
C ILE A 278 18.49 10.29 7.19
N ARG A 279 17.95 9.11 6.96
CA ARG A 279 17.59 8.60 5.62
C ARG A 279 16.11 8.26 5.50
N LYS A 280 15.63 8.20 4.28
CA LYS A 280 14.31 7.65 3.95
C LYS A 280 14.32 6.13 4.15
N LEU A 281 13.12 5.56 4.29
CA LEU A 281 12.93 4.12 4.08
C LEU A 281 13.37 3.74 2.67
N THR A 282 14.01 2.59 2.52
CA THR A 282 14.33 2.03 1.21
C THR A 282 13.07 1.46 0.53
N PRO A 283 13.09 1.21 -0.79
CA PRO A 283 11.99 0.50 -1.43
C PRO A 283 11.71 -0.88 -0.83
N ILE A 284 12.76 -1.62 -0.42
CA ILE A 284 12.63 -2.93 0.25
C ILE A 284 11.92 -2.78 1.60
N GLU A 285 12.31 -1.82 2.42
CA GLU A 285 11.63 -1.55 3.68
C GLU A 285 10.15 -1.15 3.48
N CYS A 286 9.85 -0.41 2.41
CA CYS A 286 8.48 -0.08 2.03
C CYS A 286 7.69 -1.32 1.56
N GLU A 287 8.32 -2.24 0.82
CA GLU A 287 7.73 -3.54 0.46
C GLU A 287 7.38 -4.36 1.70
N ARG A 288 8.31 -4.47 2.65
CA ARG A 288 8.08 -5.14 3.94
C ARG A 288 6.95 -4.52 4.75
N LEU A 289 6.80 -3.17 4.72
CA LEU A 289 5.66 -2.48 5.34
C LEU A 289 4.31 -2.84 4.71
N GLN A 290 4.28 -3.14 3.42
CA GLN A 290 3.07 -3.65 2.74
C GLN A 290 2.99 -5.19 2.78
N THR A 291 3.90 -5.82 3.55
CA THR A 291 4.00 -7.29 3.68
C THR A 291 4.20 -8.00 2.33
N LEU A 292 4.92 -7.33 1.43
CA LEU A 292 5.39 -7.87 0.16
C LEU A 292 6.79 -8.49 0.33
N PRO A 293 7.18 -9.45 -0.52
CA PRO A 293 8.54 -9.97 -0.56
C PRO A 293 9.56 -8.88 -0.94
N ASP A 294 10.79 -9.04 -0.48
CA ASP A 294 11.90 -8.17 -0.88
C ASP A 294 12.07 -8.18 -2.41
N ASN A 295 12.29 -6.99 -2.99
CA ASN A 295 12.44 -6.80 -4.43
C ASN A 295 11.21 -7.17 -5.28
N TYR A 296 10.03 -7.28 -4.69
CA TYR A 296 8.78 -7.50 -5.42
C TYR A 296 8.59 -6.46 -6.54
N THR A 297 8.88 -5.18 -6.25
CA THR A 297 8.76 -4.08 -7.22
C THR A 297 10.04 -3.77 -7.98
N ALA A 298 11.08 -4.62 -7.93
CA ALA A 298 12.30 -4.41 -8.68
C ALA A 298 12.07 -4.49 -10.20
N GLY A 299 12.82 -3.69 -10.98
CA GLY A 299 12.73 -3.62 -12.45
C GLY A 299 12.14 -2.32 -12.97
N ILE A 300 11.72 -1.41 -12.08
CA ILE A 300 11.31 -0.04 -12.40
C ILE A 300 12.10 0.97 -11.56
N SER A 301 11.98 2.26 -11.84
CA SER A 301 12.68 3.31 -11.08
C SER A 301 12.24 3.34 -9.61
N ASN A 302 13.15 3.74 -8.69
CA ASN A 302 12.81 3.84 -7.27
C ASN A 302 11.62 4.77 -7.00
N SER A 303 11.48 5.89 -7.73
CA SER A 303 10.32 6.77 -7.60
C SER A 303 9.01 6.08 -7.98
N SER A 304 9.03 5.28 -9.05
CA SER A 304 7.88 4.45 -9.46
C SER A 304 7.60 3.35 -8.44
N ARG A 305 8.63 2.72 -7.84
CA ARG A 305 8.47 1.74 -6.76
C ARG A 305 7.73 2.35 -5.57
N TYR A 306 8.18 3.49 -5.06
CA TYR A 306 7.52 4.18 -3.93
C TYR A 306 6.06 4.52 -4.24
N LYS A 307 5.78 5.02 -5.47
CA LYS A 307 4.42 5.33 -5.91
C LYS A 307 3.54 4.09 -5.90
N ALA A 308 4.00 3.01 -6.52
CA ALA A 308 3.26 1.76 -6.65
C ALA A 308 3.01 1.09 -5.29
N ILE A 309 4.04 1.02 -4.41
CA ILE A 309 3.92 0.47 -3.06
C ILE A 309 2.98 1.33 -2.19
N GLY A 310 3.07 2.66 -2.30
CA GLY A 310 2.21 3.58 -1.53
C GLY A 310 0.72 3.46 -1.87
N ASN A 311 0.42 3.19 -3.15
CA ASN A 311 -0.95 2.91 -3.63
C ASN A 311 -1.40 1.47 -3.34
N GLY A 312 -0.45 0.54 -3.18
CA GLY A 312 -0.75 -0.87 -2.93
C GLY A 312 -1.40 -1.14 -1.58
N TRP A 313 -1.91 -2.35 -1.43
CA TRP A 313 -2.50 -2.86 -0.19
C TRP A 313 -1.44 -3.44 0.76
N THR A 314 -1.76 -3.52 2.05
CA THR A 314 -1.04 -4.38 2.99
C THR A 314 -1.53 -5.81 2.79
N CYS A 315 -0.74 -6.64 2.13
CA CYS A 315 -1.18 -7.95 1.62
C CYS A 315 -1.68 -8.89 2.72
N GLU A 316 -1.06 -8.88 3.90
CA GLU A 316 -1.53 -9.71 5.02
C GLU A 316 -2.90 -9.29 5.57
N VAL A 317 -3.32 -8.02 5.45
CA VAL A 317 -4.69 -7.62 5.79
C VAL A 317 -5.67 -8.22 4.79
N ILE A 318 -5.37 -8.13 3.50
CA ILE A 318 -6.22 -8.68 2.45
C ILE A 318 -6.27 -10.21 2.56
N ALA A 319 -5.12 -10.86 2.77
CA ALA A 319 -5.05 -12.31 3.00
C ALA A 319 -5.90 -12.75 4.20
N HIS A 320 -5.87 -11.97 5.30
CA HIS A 320 -6.70 -12.22 6.47
C HIS A 320 -8.21 -12.21 6.12
N ILE A 321 -8.65 -11.20 5.36
CA ILE A 321 -10.04 -11.11 4.90
C ILE A 321 -10.40 -12.30 3.99
N LEU A 322 -9.52 -12.59 3.02
CA LEU A 322 -9.74 -13.66 2.04
C LEU A 322 -9.78 -15.05 2.64
N ARG A 323 -9.12 -15.31 3.79
CA ARG A 323 -9.24 -16.59 4.52
C ARG A 323 -10.68 -16.93 4.88
N GLY A 324 -11.57 -15.93 5.00
CA GLY A 324 -13.00 -16.15 5.17
C GLY A 324 -13.67 -16.95 4.05
N LEU A 325 -13.07 -16.96 2.83
CA LEU A 325 -13.55 -17.78 1.71
C LEU A 325 -13.48 -19.29 1.97
N LYS A 326 -12.57 -19.74 2.84
CA LYS A 326 -12.43 -21.15 3.19
C LYS A 326 -13.52 -21.64 4.15
N ASN A 327 -14.29 -20.72 4.74
CA ASN A 327 -15.29 -21.01 5.75
C ASN A 327 -16.73 -20.79 5.24
N GLY A 328 -16.90 -20.46 3.97
CA GLY A 328 -18.17 -20.24 3.26
C GLY A 328 -18.32 -21.18 2.08
#